data_171120b55ea7ba426c138762b1a766a0
#
_entry.id   171120b55ea7ba426c138762b1a766a0
#
_cell.length_a   1.000
_cell.length_b   1.000
_cell.length_c   1.000
_cell.angle_alpha   90.00
_cell.angle_beta   90.00
_cell.angle_gamma   90.00
#
_symmetry.space_group_name_H-M   'P 1'
#
loop_
_entity.id
_entity.type
_entity.pdbx_description
1 polymer ?
#
loop_
_entity_poly.entity_id
_entity_poly.type
_entity_poly.pdbx_seq_one_letter_code
_entity_poly.pdbx_strand_id
1 'polypeptide(L)'
;MISLTQKYELLTKLPLLQGISGKELAHIESVIGMEVNEVPPMSRPLIRQNDPCTHLIFLTTGKMIRQYKSDDGLYQTKSILQGPTILEPHNLYGLNCRFRCSYTPLQDVSFITVRKRDVMQHLMKAEIFRINYFNMLSAIIHKKEAQLQPVQGLTVRQKITSLLQRLFTDCSGQVEIAIKMTDLANYIGETRLNTSRTLNQLEEENIIELKRSLIIVPEMDKLRMKSEE
;
A
#
# COMPACT_ATOMS: atom_id res chain seq x y z
N MET A 1 12.17 22.20 15.25
CA MET A 1 10.71 22.47 15.41
C MET A 1 10.18 22.99 14.08
N ILE A 2 9.19 22.31 13.51
CA ILE A 2 8.51 22.75 12.27
C ILE A 2 7.67 23.98 12.61
N SER A 3 7.74 25.04 11.80
CA SER A 3 6.92 26.24 12.02
C SER A 3 5.42 25.93 11.82
N LEU A 4 4.54 26.71 12.45
CA LEU A 4 3.08 26.53 12.28
C LEU A 4 2.67 26.59 10.81
N THR A 5 3.26 27.45 10.01
CA THR A 5 3.00 27.57 8.57
C THR A 5 3.42 26.32 7.81
N GLN A 6 4.62 25.78 8.09
CA GLN A 6 5.11 24.54 7.48
C GLN A 6 4.27 23.32 7.86
N LYS A 7 3.83 23.25 9.12
CA LYS A 7 2.92 22.19 9.59
C LYS A 7 1.58 22.26 8.86
N TYR A 8 1.04 23.45 8.69
CA TYR A 8 -0.20 23.67 7.97
C TYR A 8 -0.10 23.22 6.50
N GLU A 9 0.95 23.66 5.79
CA GLU A 9 1.21 23.23 4.41
C GLU A 9 1.35 21.71 4.28
N LEU A 10 1.94 21.07 5.29
CA LEU A 10 2.07 19.62 5.33
C LEU A 10 0.70 18.94 5.47
N LEU A 11 -0.12 19.41 6.42
CA LEU A 11 -1.45 18.84 6.70
C LEU A 11 -2.38 18.97 5.49
N THR A 12 -2.36 20.09 4.77
CA THR A 12 -3.21 20.30 3.58
C THR A 12 -2.85 19.39 2.41
N LYS A 13 -1.65 18.82 2.37
CA LYS A 13 -1.23 17.85 1.34
C LYS A 13 -1.65 16.41 1.67
N LEU A 14 -2.08 16.15 2.92
CA LEU A 14 -2.47 14.80 3.33
C LEU A 14 -3.83 14.41 2.74
N PRO A 15 -3.97 13.21 2.15
CA PRO A 15 -5.14 12.86 1.32
C PRO A 15 -6.49 13.08 1.98
N LEU A 16 -6.64 12.75 3.27
CA LEU A 16 -7.93 12.91 3.98
C LEU A 16 -8.19 14.33 4.48
N LEU A 17 -7.17 15.19 4.51
CA LEU A 17 -7.28 16.55 5.02
C LEU A 17 -7.37 17.60 3.89
N GLN A 18 -7.27 17.18 2.65
CA GLN A 18 -7.41 18.06 1.49
C GLN A 18 -8.80 18.67 1.43
N GLY A 19 -8.87 19.99 1.21
CA GLY A 19 -10.11 20.75 1.12
C GLY A 19 -10.69 21.21 2.47
N ILE A 20 -10.12 20.79 3.61
CA ILE A 20 -10.51 21.33 4.92
C ILE A 20 -10.04 22.78 5.03
N SER A 21 -10.92 23.66 5.52
CA SER A 21 -10.58 25.07 5.71
C SER A 21 -9.47 25.25 6.76
N GLY A 22 -8.67 26.31 6.60
CA GLY A 22 -7.58 26.58 7.52
C GLY A 22 -8.02 26.78 8.97
N LYS A 23 -9.17 27.42 9.18
CA LYS A 23 -9.74 27.61 10.52
C LYS A 23 -10.13 26.28 11.16
N GLU A 24 -10.77 25.41 10.40
CA GLU A 24 -11.20 24.10 10.87
C GLU A 24 -10.01 23.18 11.14
N LEU A 25 -9.00 23.18 10.27
CA LEU A 25 -7.79 22.40 10.46
C LEU A 25 -6.99 22.87 11.68
N ALA A 26 -6.88 24.17 11.91
CA ALA A 26 -6.25 24.75 13.11
C ALA A 26 -7.02 24.37 14.39
N HIS A 27 -8.35 24.36 14.35
CA HIS A 27 -9.17 23.88 15.47
C HIS A 27 -8.94 22.39 15.75
N ILE A 28 -8.99 21.56 14.72
CA ILE A 28 -8.71 20.11 14.84
C ILE A 28 -7.33 19.88 15.45
N GLU A 29 -6.32 20.57 14.94
CA GLU A 29 -4.94 20.44 15.40
C GLU A 29 -4.80 20.85 16.87
N SER A 30 -5.45 21.94 17.30
CA SER A 30 -5.40 22.41 18.70
C SER A 30 -6.03 21.41 19.68
N VAL A 31 -7.00 20.61 19.24
CA VAL A 31 -7.71 19.63 20.08
C VAL A 31 -7.01 18.26 20.09
N ILE A 32 -6.49 17.82 18.93
CA ILE A 32 -5.90 16.50 18.79
C ILE A 32 -4.38 16.50 19.11
N GLY A 33 -3.71 17.65 18.90
CA GLY A 33 -2.25 17.75 19.07
C GLY A 33 -1.51 16.87 18.07
N MET A 34 -1.75 17.10 16.75
CA MET A 34 -1.08 16.34 15.70
C MET A 34 0.43 16.63 15.69
N GLU A 35 1.22 15.75 16.25
CA GLU A 35 2.67 15.86 16.27
C GLU A 35 3.31 15.14 15.08
N VAL A 36 4.33 15.76 14.51
CA VAL A 36 5.17 15.13 13.49
C VAL A 36 6.25 14.33 14.19
N ASN A 37 6.25 13.05 13.94
CA ASN A 37 7.27 12.13 14.46
C ASN A 37 8.27 11.83 13.34
N GLU A 38 9.56 11.83 13.67
CA GLU A 38 10.66 11.52 12.76
C GLU A 38 11.32 10.21 13.19
N VAL A 39 11.57 9.34 12.23
CA VAL A 39 12.23 8.05 12.46
C VAL A 39 13.30 7.84 11.40
N PRO A 40 14.54 7.54 11.81
CA PRO A 40 15.64 7.20 10.90
C PRO A 40 15.41 5.85 10.21
N PRO A 41 16.19 5.52 9.16
CA PRO A 41 16.17 4.21 8.53
C PRO A 41 16.41 3.11 9.56
N MET A 42 15.69 2.01 9.42
CA MET A 42 15.72 0.87 10.34
C MET A 42 15.89 -0.43 9.57
N SER A 43 16.55 -1.42 10.20
CA SER A 43 16.64 -2.77 9.68
C SER A 43 15.44 -3.66 10.04
N ARG A 44 14.61 -3.21 10.99
CA ARG A 44 13.41 -3.94 11.46
C ARG A 44 12.15 -3.12 11.23
N PRO A 45 10.98 -3.77 11.07
CA PRO A 45 9.73 -3.06 10.90
C PRO A 45 9.39 -2.14 12.09
N LEU A 46 8.97 -0.92 11.78
CA LEU A 46 8.36 0.02 12.72
C LEU A 46 6.93 -0.44 13.08
N ILE A 47 6.21 -0.96 12.09
CA ILE A 47 4.90 -1.58 12.24
C ILE A 47 5.01 -2.99 11.68
N ARG A 48 4.51 -3.99 12.37
CA ARG A 48 4.51 -5.39 11.95
C ARG A 48 3.14 -5.80 11.42
N GLN A 49 3.14 -6.71 10.48
CA GLN A 49 1.93 -7.39 10.06
C GLN A 49 1.24 -8.02 11.30
N ASN A 50 -0.07 -7.86 11.39
CA ASN A 50 -0.94 -8.25 12.51
C ASN A 50 -0.81 -7.40 13.78
N ASP A 51 0.01 -6.34 13.81
CA ASP A 51 -0.05 -5.37 14.91
C ASP A 51 -1.45 -4.71 14.96
N PRO A 52 -1.96 -4.37 16.16
CA PRO A 52 -3.24 -3.69 16.29
C PRO A 52 -3.23 -2.32 15.60
N CYS A 53 -4.23 -2.06 14.75
CA CYS A 53 -4.42 -0.76 14.10
C CYS A 53 -5.23 0.17 15.02
N THR A 54 -4.55 0.87 15.92
CA THR A 54 -5.14 1.76 16.93
C THR A 54 -5.03 3.24 16.59
N HIS A 55 -4.27 3.56 15.55
CA HIS A 55 -4.02 4.93 15.09
C HIS A 55 -4.22 5.03 13.57
N LEU A 56 -4.74 6.17 13.12
CA LEU A 56 -4.62 6.60 11.75
C LEU A 56 -3.21 7.18 11.57
N ILE A 57 -2.46 6.66 10.61
CA ILE A 57 -1.05 7.02 10.40
C ILE A 57 -0.88 7.65 9.03
N PHE A 58 -0.47 8.90 9.00
CA PHE A 58 -0.12 9.63 7.80
C PHE A 58 1.41 9.63 7.64
N LEU A 59 1.93 8.94 6.65
CA LEU A 59 3.31 9.11 6.21
C LEU A 59 3.40 10.44 5.45
N THR A 60 4.08 11.42 6.03
CA THR A 60 4.14 12.78 5.48
C THR A 60 5.27 12.92 4.47
N THR A 61 6.46 12.40 4.82
CA THR A 61 7.64 12.42 3.96
C THR A 61 8.43 11.12 4.10
N GLY A 62 9.28 10.86 3.12
CA GLY A 62 10.19 9.72 3.12
C GLY A 62 9.62 8.47 2.44
N LYS A 63 10.39 7.38 2.53
CA LYS A 63 10.07 6.09 1.89
C LYS A 63 10.13 4.96 2.91
N MET A 64 9.15 4.06 2.83
CA MET A 64 9.09 2.85 3.63
C MET A 64 9.00 1.62 2.73
N ILE A 65 9.61 0.52 3.13
CA ILE A 65 9.33 -0.80 2.57
C ILE A 65 8.00 -1.27 3.16
N ARG A 66 7.02 -1.51 2.31
CA ARG A 66 5.78 -2.20 2.64
C ARG A 66 5.95 -3.68 2.29
N GLN A 67 5.75 -4.55 3.26
CA GLN A 67 5.92 -5.99 3.12
C GLN A 67 4.69 -6.73 3.61
N TYR A 68 4.18 -7.66 2.80
CA TYR A 68 3.08 -8.54 3.15
C TYR A 68 3.51 -9.99 3.00
N LYS A 69 3.21 -10.82 3.98
CA LYS A 69 3.33 -12.26 3.92
C LYS A 69 1.93 -12.86 3.87
N SER A 70 1.67 -13.73 2.89
CA SER A 70 0.39 -14.41 2.76
C SER A 70 0.08 -15.28 3.97
N ASP A 71 -1.20 -15.42 4.31
CA ASP A 71 -1.64 -16.13 5.52
C ASP A 71 -1.26 -17.62 5.48
N ASP A 72 -1.21 -18.22 4.28
CA ASP A 72 -0.73 -19.58 4.00
C ASP A 72 0.80 -19.70 3.94
N GLY A 73 1.51 -18.59 3.94
CA GLY A 73 2.97 -18.52 3.87
C GLY A 73 3.57 -18.86 2.50
N LEU A 74 2.75 -19.00 1.45
CA LEU A 74 3.20 -19.39 0.11
C LEU A 74 3.99 -18.31 -0.59
N TYR A 75 3.66 -17.03 -0.35
CA TYR A 75 4.37 -15.91 -0.94
C TYR A 75 4.55 -14.74 0.00
N GLN A 76 5.48 -13.89 -0.36
CA GLN A 76 5.73 -12.61 0.31
C GLN A 76 5.95 -11.53 -0.73
N THR A 77 5.32 -10.37 -0.53
CA THR A 77 5.47 -9.22 -1.41
C THR A 77 6.24 -8.10 -0.73
N LYS A 78 6.99 -7.33 -1.53
CA LYS A 78 7.61 -6.08 -1.12
C LYS A 78 7.31 -5.00 -2.14
N SER A 79 7.06 -3.79 -1.65
CA SER A 79 6.94 -2.59 -2.47
C SER A 79 7.44 -1.38 -1.68
N ILE A 80 7.75 -0.31 -2.38
CA ILE A 80 8.13 0.96 -1.76
C ILE A 80 6.88 1.82 -1.66
N LEU A 81 6.61 2.30 -0.44
CA LEU A 81 5.58 3.30 -0.16
C LEU A 81 6.27 4.64 0.06
N GLN A 82 5.80 5.69 -0.62
CA GLN A 82 6.33 7.05 -0.51
C GLN A 82 5.28 8.01 0.01
N GLY A 83 5.67 8.89 0.92
CA GLY A 83 4.81 9.99 1.40
C GLY A 83 4.64 11.12 0.36
N PRO A 84 3.56 11.91 0.41
CA PRO A 84 2.50 11.83 1.42
C PRO A 84 1.45 10.73 1.14
N THR A 85 1.15 9.91 2.13
CA THR A 85 0.14 8.83 2.02
C THR A 85 -0.38 8.41 3.40
N ILE A 86 -1.36 7.50 3.44
CA ILE A 86 -1.94 6.97 4.69
C ILE A 86 -1.72 5.47 4.73
N LEU A 87 -1.34 4.95 5.91
CA LEU A 87 -1.14 3.53 6.11
C LEU A 87 -2.47 2.84 6.45
N GLU A 88 -2.94 1.99 5.55
CA GLU A 88 -4.09 1.10 5.72
C GLU A 88 -5.31 1.71 6.47
N PRO A 89 -5.85 2.85 6.03
CA PRO A 89 -6.94 3.52 6.73
C PRO A 89 -8.21 2.67 6.88
N HIS A 90 -8.39 1.70 5.98
CA HIS A 90 -9.53 0.76 5.99
C HIS A 90 -9.46 -0.27 7.11
N ASN A 91 -8.30 -0.45 7.75
CA ASN A 91 -8.12 -1.35 8.89
C ASN A 91 -8.29 -0.66 10.25
N LEU A 92 -8.52 0.66 10.27
CA LEU A 92 -8.73 1.39 11.52
C LEU A 92 -10.04 0.98 12.22
N TYR A 93 -11.07 0.64 11.45
CA TYR A 93 -12.38 0.21 11.94
C TYR A 93 -12.76 -1.15 11.38
N GLY A 94 -13.81 -1.76 11.93
CA GLY A 94 -14.33 -3.06 11.54
C GLY A 94 -14.01 -4.13 12.58
N LEU A 95 -14.26 -5.40 12.20
CA LEU A 95 -14.13 -6.54 13.11
C LEU A 95 -12.67 -6.94 13.35
N ASN A 96 -11.78 -6.70 12.39
CA ASN A 96 -10.36 -7.07 12.50
C ASN A 96 -9.47 -5.85 12.25
N CYS A 97 -9.25 -5.07 13.32
CA CYS A 97 -8.44 -3.85 13.28
C CYS A 97 -6.95 -4.17 13.42
N ARG A 98 -6.33 -4.76 12.39
CA ARG A 98 -4.90 -5.11 12.38
C ARG A 98 -4.26 -4.67 11.08
N PHE A 99 -2.99 -4.26 11.13
CA PHE A 99 -2.21 -3.99 9.93
C PHE A 99 -2.00 -5.26 9.12
N ARG A 100 -2.27 -5.21 7.82
CA ARG A 100 -2.03 -6.33 6.90
C ARG A 100 -0.59 -6.41 6.43
N CYS A 101 0.13 -5.31 6.47
CA CYS A 101 1.51 -5.23 6.03
C CYS A 101 2.43 -4.82 7.18
N SER A 102 3.71 -5.19 7.05
CA SER A 102 4.79 -4.60 7.83
C SER A 102 5.36 -3.39 7.10
N TYR A 103 5.78 -2.37 7.87
CA TYR A 103 6.35 -1.13 7.34
C TYR A 103 7.71 -0.87 7.96
N THR A 104 8.75 -0.78 7.12
CA THR A 104 10.14 -0.55 7.54
C THR A 104 10.65 0.74 6.89
N PRO A 105 11.09 1.75 7.66
CA PRO A 105 11.72 2.94 7.13
C PRO A 105 12.95 2.60 6.28
N LEU A 106 12.97 3.04 5.03
CA LEU A 106 14.10 2.86 4.10
C LEU A 106 15.09 4.03 4.19
N GLN A 107 14.60 5.18 4.57
CA GLN A 107 15.33 6.44 4.79
C GLN A 107 14.67 7.18 5.96
N ASP A 108 15.11 8.39 6.28
CA ASP A 108 14.40 9.22 7.25
C ASP A 108 12.95 9.44 6.80
N VAL A 109 12.01 9.11 7.69
CA VAL A 109 10.58 9.24 7.46
C VAL A 109 9.97 10.14 8.52
N SER A 110 9.00 10.95 8.10
CA SER A 110 8.18 11.73 9.01
C SER A 110 6.73 11.25 8.91
N PHE A 111 6.05 11.14 10.04
CA PHE A 111 4.66 10.71 10.07
C PHE A 111 3.87 11.38 11.19
N ILE A 112 2.56 11.46 11.00
CA ILE A 112 1.60 11.93 12.00
C ILE A 112 0.71 10.76 12.38
N THR A 113 0.48 10.59 13.69
CA THR A 113 -0.43 9.58 14.22
C THR A 113 -1.62 10.23 14.90
N VAL A 114 -2.82 9.74 14.63
CA VAL A 114 -4.05 10.18 15.30
C VAL A 114 -4.73 8.96 15.89
N ARG A 115 -5.00 8.99 17.19
CA ARG A 115 -5.65 7.87 17.88
C ARG A 115 -7.04 7.62 17.30
N LYS A 116 -7.43 6.37 17.17
CA LYS A 116 -8.76 5.95 16.69
C LYS A 116 -9.90 6.71 17.38
N ARG A 117 -9.80 6.93 18.70
CA ARG A 117 -10.78 7.70 19.48
C ARG A 117 -10.88 9.16 18.99
N ASP A 118 -9.73 9.79 18.75
CA ASP A 118 -9.65 11.19 18.35
C ASP A 118 -10.12 11.39 16.89
N VAL A 119 -9.86 10.38 16.03
CA VAL A 119 -10.46 10.34 14.69
C VAL A 119 -11.98 10.38 14.78
N MET A 120 -12.60 9.54 15.64
CA MET A 120 -14.07 9.51 15.80
C MET A 120 -14.63 10.76 16.45
N GLN A 121 -13.96 11.28 17.48
CA GLN A 121 -14.49 12.40 18.25
C GLN A 121 -14.32 13.75 17.57
N HIS A 122 -13.30 13.90 16.72
CA HIS A 122 -12.91 15.19 16.13
C HIS A 122 -12.88 15.15 14.61
N LEU A 123 -12.07 14.31 13.98
CA LEU A 123 -11.91 14.29 12.52
C LEU A 123 -13.21 13.91 11.80
N MET A 124 -13.95 12.91 12.30
CA MET A 124 -15.22 12.49 11.68
C MET A 124 -16.35 13.53 11.82
N LYS A 125 -16.19 14.56 12.65
CA LYS A 125 -17.12 15.69 12.71
C LYS A 125 -16.88 16.70 11.56
N ALA A 126 -15.65 16.81 11.09
CA ALA A 126 -15.32 17.60 9.92
C ALA A 126 -15.92 16.95 8.67
N GLU A 127 -16.82 17.66 8.00
CA GLU A 127 -17.58 17.12 6.86
C GLU A 127 -16.65 16.70 5.72
N ILE A 128 -15.68 17.52 5.37
CA ILE A 128 -14.73 17.25 4.28
C ILE A 128 -13.88 16.03 4.61
N PHE A 129 -13.38 15.90 5.85
CA PHE A 129 -12.64 14.69 6.25
C PHE A 129 -13.50 13.44 6.10
N ARG A 130 -14.73 13.48 6.57
CA ARG A 130 -15.67 12.35 6.51
C ARG A 130 -15.96 11.94 5.06
N ILE A 131 -16.20 12.89 4.17
CA ILE A 131 -16.41 12.64 2.74
C ILE A 131 -15.14 12.03 2.12
N ASN A 132 -13.97 12.60 2.38
CA ASN A 132 -12.70 12.09 1.86
C ASN A 132 -12.44 10.67 2.37
N TYR A 133 -12.74 10.38 3.63
CA TYR A 133 -12.58 9.04 4.21
C TYR A 133 -13.51 8.02 3.55
N PHE A 134 -14.78 8.34 3.35
CA PHE A 134 -15.72 7.45 2.65
C PHE A 134 -15.34 7.25 1.18
N ASN A 135 -14.95 8.30 0.47
CA ASN A 135 -14.47 8.21 -0.91
C ASN A 135 -13.26 7.29 -1.01
N MET A 136 -12.31 7.41 -0.07
CA MET A 136 -11.13 6.54 -0.01
C MET A 136 -11.53 5.07 0.23
N LEU A 137 -12.44 4.79 1.18
CA LEU A 137 -12.92 3.43 1.43
C LEU A 137 -13.64 2.86 0.21
N SER A 138 -14.50 3.64 -0.44
CA SER A 138 -15.20 3.24 -1.68
C SER A 138 -14.21 2.93 -2.80
N ALA A 139 -13.19 3.76 -2.99
CA ALA A 139 -12.14 3.51 -3.99
C ALA A 139 -11.38 2.22 -3.72
N ILE A 140 -11.07 1.91 -2.45
CA ILE A 140 -10.43 0.64 -2.06
C ILE A 140 -11.34 -0.55 -2.38
N ILE A 141 -12.65 -0.44 -2.11
CA ILE A 141 -13.62 -1.50 -2.40
C ILE A 141 -13.70 -1.73 -3.90
N HIS A 142 -13.93 -0.70 -4.71
CA HIS A 142 -14.00 -0.83 -6.17
C HIS A 142 -12.73 -1.43 -6.78
N LYS A 143 -11.56 -1.05 -6.28
CA LYS A 143 -10.29 -1.67 -6.71
C LYS A 143 -10.25 -3.17 -6.39
N LYS A 144 -10.74 -3.59 -5.23
CA LYS A 144 -10.80 -5.00 -4.84
C LYS A 144 -11.84 -5.77 -5.67
N GLU A 145 -12.99 -5.20 -5.96
CA GLU A 145 -14.01 -5.81 -6.81
C GLU A 145 -13.50 -6.04 -8.23
N ALA A 146 -12.81 -5.06 -8.81
CA ALA A 146 -12.18 -5.20 -10.12
C ALA A 146 -11.16 -6.35 -10.18
N GLN A 147 -10.55 -6.72 -9.04
CA GLN A 147 -9.61 -7.83 -8.92
C GLN A 147 -10.28 -9.21 -8.88
N LEU A 148 -11.60 -9.28 -8.60
CA LEU A 148 -12.36 -10.54 -8.50
C LEU A 148 -12.89 -11.02 -9.85
N GLN A 149 -12.62 -10.33 -10.96
CA GLN A 149 -13.06 -10.76 -12.28
C GLN A 149 -12.50 -12.15 -12.63
N PRO A 150 -13.34 -13.03 -13.23
CA PRO A 150 -12.94 -14.40 -13.55
C PRO A 150 -11.76 -14.44 -14.52
N VAL A 151 -10.79 -15.29 -14.23
CA VAL A 151 -9.55 -15.51 -15.01
C VAL A 151 -9.78 -16.56 -16.11
N GLN A 152 -11.05 -16.86 -16.48
CA GLN A 152 -11.36 -17.88 -17.48
C GLN A 152 -10.93 -17.42 -18.89
N GLY A 153 -10.28 -18.32 -19.62
CA GLY A 153 -9.85 -18.06 -21.00
C GLY A 153 -8.53 -17.31 -21.15
N LEU A 154 -7.86 -16.94 -20.04
CA LEU A 154 -6.60 -16.23 -20.11
C LEU A 154 -5.41 -17.15 -20.46
N THR A 155 -4.48 -16.62 -21.26
CA THR A 155 -3.18 -17.25 -21.49
C THR A 155 -2.36 -17.29 -20.20
N VAL A 156 -1.33 -18.14 -20.13
CA VAL A 156 -0.43 -18.22 -18.97
C VAL A 156 0.19 -16.85 -18.65
N ARG A 157 0.56 -16.09 -19.69
CA ARG A 157 1.07 -14.73 -19.57
C ARG A 157 0.08 -13.80 -18.89
N GLN A 158 -1.16 -13.79 -19.38
CA GLN A 158 -2.22 -12.96 -18.80
C GLN A 158 -2.55 -13.35 -17.35
N LYS A 159 -2.50 -14.64 -17.01
CA LYS A 159 -2.67 -15.11 -15.63
C LYS A 159 -1.57 -14.59 -14.70
N ILE A 160 -0.29 -14.64 -15.12
CA ILE A 160 0.84 -14.13 -14.36
C ILE A 160 0.75 -12.61 -14.20
N THR A 161 0.53 -11.87 -15.29
CA THR A 161 0.45 -10.41 -15.25
C THR A 161 -0.74 -9.93 -14.42
N SER A 162 -1.91 -10.57 -14.56
CA SER A 162 -3.08 -10.27 -13.73
C SER A 162 -2.85 -10.55 -12.24
N LEU A 163 -2.13 -11.64 -11.90
CA LEU A 163 -1.75 -11.92 -10.52
C LEU A 163 -0.86 -10.79 -9.95
N LEU A 164 0.19 -10.40 -10.68
CA LEU A 164 1.09 -9.33 -10.26
C LEU A 164 0.35 -8.00 -10.11
N GLN A 165 -0.52 -7.66 -11.05
CA GLN A 165 -1.35 -6.45 -10.97
C GLN A 165 -2.27 -6.44 -9.76
N ARG A 166 -2.89 -7.58 -9.43
CA ARG A 166 -3.74 -7.74 -8.24
C ARG A 166 -2.96 -7.58 -6.94
N LEU A 167 -1.77 -8.16 -6.86
CA LEU A 167 -0.93 -8.08 -5.66
C LEU A 167 -0.37 -6.67 -5.42
N PHE A 168 -0.17 -5.89 -6.50
CA PHE A 168 0.50 -4.59 -6.47
C PHE A 168 -0.35 -3.46 -7.06
N THR A 169 -1.65 -3.48 -6.81
CA THR A 169 -2.62 -2.52 -7.39
C THR A 169 -2.27 -1.05 -7.13
N ASP A 170 -1.71 -0.75 -5.95
CA ASP A 170 -1.38 0.61 -5.52
C ASP A 170 0.12 0.94 -5.66
N CYS A 171 0.85 0.17 -6.48
CA CYS A 171 2.28 0.36 -6.70
C CYS A 171 2.53 0.81 -8.13
N SER A 172 3.38 1.82 -8.32
CA SER A 172 3.82 2.31 -9.63
C SER A 172 5.28 1.95 -9.94
N GLY A 173 6.12 1.86 -8.93
CA GLY A 173 7.55 1.59 -9.08
C GLY A 173 7.91 0.10 -8.98
N GLN A 174 9.13 -0.15 -8.54
CA GLN A 174 9.64 -1.50 -8.34
C GLN A 174 8.87 -2.25 -7.26
N VAL A 175 8.55 -3.51 -7.56
CA VAL A 175 7.93 -4.45 -6.61
C VAL A 175 8.61 -5.81 -6.70
N GLU A 176 8.49 -6.59 -5.63
CA GLU A 176 9.10 -7.90 -5.51
C GLU A 176 8.07 -8.91 -4.97
N ILE A 177 8.05 -10.11 -5.53
CA ILE A 177 7.32 -11.25 -4.97
C ILE A 177 8.27 -12.43 -4.77
N ALA A 178 8.43 -12.85 -3.53
CA ALA A 178 9.11 -14.08 -3.18
C ALA A 178 8.10 -15.22 -3.17
N ILE A 179 8.20 -16.14 -4.13
CA ILE A 179 7.32 -17.29 -4.32
C ILE A 179 8.10 -18.44 -4.98
N LYS A 180 7.81 -19.69 -4.59
CA LYS A 180 8.36 -20.83 -5.30
C LYS A 180 7.65 -21.04 -6.63
N MET A 181 8.37 -21.50 -7.64
CA MET A 181 7.81 -21.75 -8.98
C MET A 181 6.63 -22.73 -8.96
N THR A 182 6.69 -23.75 -8.10
CA THR A 182 5.60 -24.73 -7.91
C THR A 182 4.35 -24.07 -7.33
N ASP A 183 4.53 -23.17 -6.36
CA ASP A 183 3.42 -22.51 -5.69
C ASP A 183 2.77 -21.49 -6.61
N LEU A 184 3.59 -20.77 -7.40
CA LEU A 184 3.08 -19.86 -8.44
C LEU A 184 2.27 -20.61 -9.50
N ALA A 185 2.80 -21.73 -10.01
CA ALA A 185 2.13 -22.55 -11.01
C ALA A 185 0.75 -23.05 -10.49
N ASN A 186 0.73 -23.56 -9.25
CA ASN A 186 -0.50 -23.99 -8.60
C ASN A 186 -1.48 -22.80 -8.42
N TYR A 187 -0.98 -21.63 -8.03
CA TYR A 187 -1.81 -20.45 -7.78
C TYR A 187 -2.53 -19.96 -9.04
N ILE A 188 -1.87 -20.03 -10.20
CA ILE A 188 -2.46 -19.63 -11.49
C ILE A 188 -3.14 -20.78 -12.23
N GLY A 189 -3.15 -22.00 -11.67
CA GLY A 189 -3.75 -23.19 -12.28
C GLY A 189 -3.04 -23.64 -13.56
N GLU A 190 -1.70 -23.65 -13.55
CA GLU A 190 -0.86 -24.00 -14.70
C GLU A 190 0.23 -25.02 -14.35
N THR A 191 0.85 -25.61 -15.38
CA THR A 191 2.00 -26.48 -15.17
C THR A 191 3.25 -25.65 -14.85
N ARG A 192 4.15 -26.22 -14.04
CA ARG A 192 5.45 -25.58 -13.73
C ARG A 192 6.23 -25.26 -15.00
N LEU A 193 6.17 -26.11 -16.03
CA LEU A 193 6.90 -25.93 -17.29
C LEU A 193 6.39 -24.71 -18.05
N ASN A 194 5.07 -24.59 -18.22
CA ASN A 194 4.46 -23.45 -18.91
C ASN A 194 4.69 -22.14 -18.14
N THR A 195 4.55 -22.17 -16.82
CA THR A 195 4.84 -21.02 -15.96
C THR A 195 6.29 -20.56 -16.11
N SER A 196 7.26 -21.49 -16.05
CA SER A 196 8.69 -21.17 -16.20
C SER A 196 9.01 -20.60 -17.58
N ARG A 197 8.48 -21.21 -18.66
CA ARG A 197 8.67 -20.69 -20.03
C ARG A 197 8.16 -19.26 -20.18
N THR A 198 6.95 -19.01 -19.67
CA THR A 198 6.33 -17.67 -19.77
C THR A 198 7.08 -16.63 -18.95
N LEU A 199 7.57 -16.99 -17.75
CA LEU A 199 8.38 -16.07 -16.95
C LEU A 199 9.70 -15.74 -17.64
N ASN A 200 10.39 -16.72 -18.27
CA ASN A 200 11.61 -16.45 -19.02
C ASN A 200 11.35 -15.52 -20.24
N GLN A 201 10.21 -15.68 -20.92
CA GLN A 201 9.81 -14.74 -21.99
C GLN A 201 9.61 -13.32 -21.47
N LEU A 202 8.95 -13.16 -20.31
CA LEU A 202 8.76 -11.85 -19.68
C LEU A 202 10.11 -11.23 -19.24
N GLU A 203 11.08 -12.05 -18.84
CA GLU A 203 12.44 -11.62 -18.50
C GLU A 203 13.21 -11.19 -19.74
N GLU A 204 13.17 -11.96 -20.84
CA GLU A 204 13.78 -11.61 -22.14
C GLU A 204 13.24 -10.28 -22.67
N GLU A 205 11.97 -9.98 -22.43
CA GLU A 205 11.31 -8.71 -22.76
C GLU A 205 11.63 -7.56 -21.78
N ASN A 206 12.45 -7.80 -20.76
CA ASN A 206 12.79 -6.85 -19.71
C ASN A 206 11.56 -6.30 -18.94
N ILE A 207 10.50 -7.10 -18.81
CA ILE A 207 9.30 -6.77 -18.02
C ILE A 207 9.50 -7.15 -16.56
N ILE A 208 10.20 -8.25 -16.33
CA ILE A 208 10.55 -8.77 -15.00
C ILE A 208 12.02 -9.17 -14.95
N GLU A 209 12.54 -9.34 -13.73
CA GLU A 209 13.82 -9.99 -13.44
C GLU A 209 13.56 -11.22 -12.57
N LEU A 210 14.18 -12.34 -12.92
CA LEU A 210 14.05 -13.59 -12.17
C LEU A 210 15.28 -13.84 -11.32
N LYS A 211 15.05 -14.14 -10.04
CA LYS A 211 16.07 -14.70 -9.12
C LYS A 211 15.52 -15.96 -8.48
N ARG A 212 16.35 -16.68 -7.74
CA ARG A 212 15.92 -17.91 -7.06
C ARG A 212 14.71 -17.64 -6.15
N SER A 213 13.54 -18.15 -6.51
CA SER A 213 12.25 -17.95 -5.82
C SER A 213 11.86 -16.49 -5.61
N LEU A 214 12.30 -15.59 -6.49
CA LEU A 214 12.01 -14.16 -6.42
C LEU A 214 11.77 -13.62 -7.84
N ILE A 215 10.66 -12.95 -8.02
CA ILE A 215 10.30 -12.20 -9.21
C ILE A 215 10.33 -10.72 -8.86
N ILE A 216 11.08 -9.93 -9.60
CA ILE A 216 11.15 -8.48 -9.47
C ILE A 216 10.47 -7.88 -10.68
N VAL A 217 9.56 -6.95 -10.46
CA VAL A 217 8.98 -6.11 -11.53
C VAL A 217 9.59 -4.72 -11.35
N PRO A 218 10.51 -4.30 -12.23
CA PRO A 218 11.19 -3.00 -12.09
C PRO A 218 10.22 -1.83 -12.14
N GLU A 219 9.20 -1.92 -13.01
CA GLU A 219 8.20 -0.86 -13.21
C GLU A 219 6.81 -1.47 -13.41
N MET A 220 5.95 -1.35 -12.41
CA MET A 220 4.58 -1.86 -12.49
C MET A 220 3.73 -1.19 -13.58
N ASP A 221 4.01 0.06 -13.91
CA ASP A 221 3.28 0.78 -14.96
C ASP A 221 3.56 0.21 -16.35
N LYS A 222 4.78 -0.23 -16.62
CA LYS A 222 5.12 -0.95 -17.87
C LYS A 222 4.40 -2.30 -17.98
N LEU A 223 4.28 -3.02 -16.85
CA LEU A 223 3.55 -4.29 -16.81
C LEU A 223 2.07 -4.09 -17.16
N ARG A 224 1.46 -2.99 -16.70
CA ARG A 224 0.05 -2.67 -16.98
C ARG A 224 -0.18 -2.35 -18.44
N MET A 225 0.65 -1.52 -19.05
CA MET A 225 0.52 -1.14 -20.48
C MET A 225 0.63 -2.33 -21.41
N LYS A 226 1.57 -3.27 -21.17
CA LYS A 226 1.80 -4.44 -22.01
C LYS A 226 0.83 -5.61 -21.76
N SER A 227 -0.08 -5.51 -20.82
CA SER A 227 -1.13 -6.51 -20.59
C SER A 227 -2.42 -6.22 -21.35
N GLU A 228 -2.54 -5.05 -21.96
CA GLU A 228 -3.67 -4.63 -22.80
C GLU A 228 -3.46 -4.96 -24.29
N GLU A 229 -2.25 -5.39 -24.70
CA GLU A 229 -1.91 -5.93 -26.02
C GLU A 229 -2.04 -7.48 -26.02
#